data_1412bdc0180c296c70ef3a52572997d7
#
_entry.id   1412bdc0180c296c70ef3a52572997d7
#
_cell.length_a   1.000
_cell.length_b   1.000
_cell.length_c   1.000
_cell.angle_alpha   90.00
_cell.angle_beta   90.00
_cell.angle_gamma   90.00
#
_symmetry.space_group_name_H-M   'P 1'
#
loop_
_entity.id
_entity.type
_entity.pdbx_description
1 polymer ?
#
loop_
_entity_poly.entity_id
_entity_poly.type
_entity_poly.pdbx_seq_one_letter_code
_entity_poly.pdbx_strand_id
1 'polypeptide(L)'
;MYRVVLLLSTSSLNGYGIHRIFSFAKKAKYDGLDLFFTSTNHDLWDKEYIKELSDTFKVPVLSMTISLKWMNEKKVDQIIDIAKFVWVQVITFSPPHFSDKNITWFNKYLLKVKRDTHLSVAIQNVESKFIFFIIPEYKNATLSEIKRITWDTTLNLLGIDSSSGMDILKAQKHLGNSVKNVFFADKRWSKIWLLPWGAGWGISYLPLESFFMKLKAGGYNGFITLKVRPSELWVGNEERVLQNLEFAKNYYIKHYLSFK
;
A
#
# COMPACT_ATOMS: atom_id res chain seq x y z
N MET A 1 -21.72 -10.54 5.05
CA MET A 1 -20.43 -10.19 5.69
C MET A 1 -19.43 -9.93 4.58
N TYR A 2 -19.03 -8.67 4.37
CA TYR A 2 -18.07 -8.33 3.31
C TYR A 2 -16.71 -8.91 3.68
N ARG A 3 -16.16 -9.74 2.79
CA ARG A 3 -14.82 -10.29 2.96
C ARG A 3 -13.82 -9.18 2.65
N VAL A 4 -12.96 -8.86 3.61
CA VAL A 4 -11.82 -7.96 3.35
C VAL A 4 -10.88 -8.63 2.34
N VAL A 5 -10.43 -7.85 1.39
CA VAL A 5 -9.70 -8.31 0.19
C VAL A 5 -8.21 -8.17 0.44
N LEU A 6 -7.46 -9.27 0.21
CA LEU A 6 -6.01 -9.29 0.31
C LEU A 6 -5.35 -8.99 -1.03
N LEU A 7 -4.61 -7.89 -1.11
CA LEU A 7 -3.89 -7.47 -2.31
C LEU A 7 -2.38 -7.73 -2.19
N LEU A 8 -1.75 -7.89 -3.35
CA LEU A 8 -0.29 -7.92 -3.50
C LEU A 8 0.16 -6.64 -4.20
N SER A 9 1.05 -5.87 -3.56
CA SER A 9 1.65 -4.70 -4.22
C SER A 9 2.73 -5.11 -5.21
N THR A 10 2.67 -4.59 -6.44
CA THR A 10 3.67 -4.86 -7.48
C THR A 10 5.06 -4.34 -7.10
N SER A 11 5.15 -3.34 -6.20
CA SER A 11 6.44 -2.88 -5.66
C SER A 11 7.21 -3.97 -4.92
N SER A 12 6.52 -4.95 -4.35
CA SER A 12 7.12 -6.07 -3.62
C SER A 12 7.81 -7.08 -4.54
N LEU A 13 7.47 -7.05 -5.82
CA LEU A 13 8.03 -7.92 -6.86
C LEU A 13 8.79 -7.11 -7.93
N ASN A 14 9.24 -5.91 -7.58
CA ASN A 14 10.08 -5.10 -8.47
C ASN A 14 11.33 -5.91 -8.87
N GLY A 15 11.59 -5.98 -10.18
CA GLY A 15 12.58 -6.88 -10.79
C GLY A 15 11.93 -7.96 -11.68
N TYR A 16 10.62 -8.18 -11.56
CA TYR A 16 9.84 -8.99 -12.51
C TYR A 16 8.96 -8.09 -13.38
N GLY A 17 8.77 -8.48 -14.64
CA GLY A 17 7.77 -7.84 -15.52
C GLY A 17 6.34 -8.07 -15.01
N ILE A 18 5.43 -7.18 -15.41
CA ILE A 18 4.05 -7.17 -14.88
C ILE A 18 3.29 -8.48 -15.14
N HIS A 19 3.48 -9.10 -16.31
CA HIS A 19 2.91 -10.41 -16.61
C HIS A 19 3.27 -11.46 -15.55
N ARG A 20 4.53 -11.50 -15.12
CA ARG A 20 5.02 -12.43 -14.12
C ARG A 20 4.41 -12.16 -12.74
N ILE A 21 4.20 -10.89 -12.42
CA ILE A 21 3.57 -10.47 -11.16
C ILE A 21 2.11 -10.95 -11.11
N PHE A 22 1.36 -10.82 -12.19
CA PHE A 22 0.01 -11.40 -12.28
C PHE A 22 0.01 -12.92 -12.11
N SER A 23 0.99 -13.63 -12.71
CA SER A 23 1.16 -15.07 -12.53
C SER A 23 1.41 -15.45 -11.06
N PHE A 24 2.29 -14.74 -10.36
CA PHE A 24 2.54 -14.97 -8.93
C PHE A 24 1.29 -14.71 -8.08
N ALA A 25 0.59 -13.60 -8.32
CA ALA A 25 -0.65 -13.29 -7.59
C ALA A 25 -1.71 -14.39 -7.78
N LYS A 26 -1.85 -14.89 -9.01
CA LYS A 26 -2.76 -16.02 -9.33
C LYS A 26 -2.35 -17.29 -8.62
N LYS A 27 -1.06 -17.70 -8.71
CA LYS A 27 -0.55 -18.93 -8.08
C LYS A 27 -0.68 -18.89 -6.56
N ALA A 28 -0.31 -17.79 -5.94
CA ALA A 28 -0.46 -17.58 -4.50
C ALA A 28 -1.90 -17.24 -4.07
N LYS A 29 -2.84 -17.15 -5.03
CA LYS A 29 -4.28 -16.91 -4.80
C LYS A 29 -4.56 -15.63 -4.00
N TYR A 30 -3.90 -14.53 -4.33
CA TYR A 30 -4.28 -13.20 -3.86
C TYR A 30 -5.59 -12.77 -4.51
N ASP A 31 -6.37 -11.96 -3.80
CA ASP A 31 -7.69 -11.52 -4.30
C ASP A 31 -7.57 -10.43 -5.39
N GLY A 32 -6.41 -9.77 -5.48
CA GLY A 32 -6.12 -8.75 -6.49
C GLY A 32 -4.73 -8.13 -6.33
N LEU A 33 -4.48 -7.09 -7.12
CA LEU A 33 -3.22 -6.34 -7.13
C LEU A 33 -3.41 -4.89 -6.69
N ASP A 34 -2.34 -4.35 -6.10
CA ASP A 34 -2.04 -2.93 -5.97
C ASP A 34 -0.91 -2.58 -6.94
N LEU A 35 -1.20 -1.82 -7.99
CA LEU A 35 -0.19 -1.39 -8.97
C LEU A 35 0.59 -0.20 -8.42
N PHE A 36 1.90 -0.34 -8.32
CA PHE A 36 2.78 0.73 -7.87
C PHE A 36 3.39 1.50 -9.04
N PHE A 37 2.90 2.72 -9.26
CA PHE A 37 3.36 3.59 -10.33
C PHE A 37 4.54 4.46 -9.90
N THR A 38 5.58 4.41 -10.73
CA THR A 38 6.70 5.34 -10.72
C THR A 38 6.88 5.92 -12.12
N SER A 39 7.66 6.97 -12.24
CA SER A 39 7.96 7.56 -13.56
C SER A 39 8.73 6.62 -14.53
N THR A 40 9.25 5.50 -14.03
CA THR A 40 10.14 4.58 -14.77
C THR A 40 9.53 3.22 -15.10
N ASN A 41 8.31 2.93 -14.61
CA ASN A 41 7.65 1.64 -14.82
C ASN A 41 6.83 1.67 -16.12
N HIS A 42 7.49 1.52 -17.26
CA HIS A 42 6.86 1.67 -18.58
C HIS A 42 5.72 0.67 -18.84
N ASP A 43 5.86 -0.58 -18.40
CA ASP A 43 4.84 -1.64 -18.59
C ASP A 43 3.47 -1.32 -17.97
N LEU A 44 3.42 -0.40 -17.01
CA LEU A 44 2.19 -0.02 -16.33
C LEU A 44 1.41 1.09 -17.04
N TRP A 45 1.97 1.68 -18.11
CA TRP A 45 1.33 2.80 -18.83
C TRP A 45 0.41 2.36 -19.95
N ASP A 46 0.40 1.07 -20.28
CA ASP A 46 -0.50 0.46 -21.25
C ASP A 46 -1.73 -0.13 -20.53
N LYS A 47 -2.84 0.60 -20.56
CA LYS A 47 -4.08 0.21 -19.86
C LYS A 47 -4.75 -1.01 -20.48
N GLU A 48 -4.65 -1.17 -21.79
CA GLU A 48 -5.21 -2.31 -22.53
C GLU A 48 -4.46 -3.58 -22.12
N TYR A 49 -3.15 -3.54 -22.06
CA TYR A 49 -2.30 -4.65 -21.61
C TYR A 49 -2.59 -5.02 -20.15
N ILE A 50 -2.71 -4.04 -19.24
CA ILE A 50 -3.09 -4.32 -17.84
C ILE A 50 -4.46 -5.01 -17.77
N LYS A 51 -5.42 -4.54 -18.56
CA LYS A 51 -6.76 -5.13 -18.60
C LYS A 51 -6.73 -6.56 -19.13
N GLU A 52 -5.99 -6.82 -20.22
CA GLU A 52 -5.79 -8.15 -20.78
C GLU A 52 -5.18 -9.11 -19.75
N LEU A 53 -4.13 -8.68 -19.03
CA LEU A 53 -3.52 -9.49 -17.98
C LEU A 53 -4.50 -9.77 -16.83
N SER A 54 -5.25 -8.76 -16.39
CA SER A 54 -6.26 -8.93 -15.35
C SER A 54 -7.30 -9.97 -15.74
N ASP A 55 -7.77 -9.93 -16.98
CA ASP A 55 -8.78 -10.87 -17.50
C ASP A 55 -8.21 -12.27 -17.71
N THR A 56 -6.98 -12.37 -18.22
CA THR A 56 -6.28 -13.66 -18.48
C THR A 56 -6.01 -14.40 -17.18
N PHE A 57 -5.44 -13.72 -16.20
CA PHE A 57 -5.09 -14.32 -14.93
C PHE A 57 -6.26 -14.40 -13.94
N LYS A 58 -7.40 -13.72 -14.22
CA LYS A 58 -8.52 -13.57 -13.29
C LYS A 58 -8.09 -12.96 -11.96
N VAL A 59 -7.19 -11.99 -12.02
CA VAL A 59 -6.68 -11.24 -10.87
C VAL A 59 -6.98 -9.76 -11.11
N PRO A 60 -7.98 -9.17 -10.42
CA PRO A 60 -8.34 -7.78 -10.63
C PRO A 60 -7.28 -6.82 -10.08
N VAL A 61 -7.18 -5.65 -10.70
CA VAL A 61 -6.45 -4.50 -10.13
C VAL A 61 -7.45 -3.68 -9.32
N LEU A 62 -7.31 -3.69 -8.00
CA LEU A 62 -8.28 -3.04 -7.10
C LEU A 62 -7.72 -1.78 -6.45
N SER A 63 -6.40 -1.65 -6.37
CA SER A 63 -5.72 -0.49 -5.82
C SER A 63 -4.58 -0.05 -6.72
N MET A 64 -4.27 1.24 -6.68
CA MET A 64 -3.08 1.82 -7.29
C MET A 64 -2.36 2.71 -6.29
N THR A 65 -1.03 2.60 -6.24
CA THR A 65 -0.17 3.45 -5.43
C THR A 65 0.73 4.28 -6.33
N ILE A 66 0.73 5.58 -6.16
CA ILE A 66 1.46 6.54 -7.00
C ILE A 66 2.56 7.20 -6.17
N SER A 67 3.81 7.01 -6.61
CA SER A 67 4.93 7.81 -6.12
C SER A 67 4.99 9.14 -6.87
N LEU A 68 4.95 10.25 -6.15
CA LEU A 68 4.98 11.58 -6.78
C LEU A 68 6.35 11.99 -7.30
N LYS A 69 7.39 11.23 -7.00
CA LYS A 69 8.75 11.51 -7.46
C LYS A 69 8.80 11.51 -9.01
N TRP A 70 9.21 12.63 -9.59
CA TRP A 70 9.28 12.86 -11.05
C TRP A 70 7.93 12.80 -11.78
N MET A 71 6.83 12.94 -11.03
CA MET A 71 5.48 13.06 -11.59
C MET A 71 5.10 14.53 -11.84
N ASN A 72 4.27 14.73 -12.85
CA ASN A 72 3.56 15.98 -13.09
C ASN A 72 2.08 15.72 -13.24
N GLU A 73 1.27 16.77 -13.31
CA GLU A 73 -0.20 16.67 -13.40
C GLU A 73 -0.63 15.78 -14.59
N LYS A 74 -0.03 15.99 -15.76
CA LYS A 74 -0.36 15.23 -16.98
C LYS A 74 -0.11 13.72 -16.81
N LYS A 75 1.00 13.33 -16.19
CA LYS A 75 1.27 11.91 -15.90
C LYS A 75 0.29 11.33 -14.91
N VAL A 76 -0.09 12.11 -13.90
CA VAL A 76 -1.08 11.66 -12.91
C VAL A 76 -2.46 11.53 -13.56
N ASP A 77 -2.87 12.45 -14.45
CA ASP A 77 -4.11 12.31 -15.24
C ASP A 77 -4.13 11.01 -16.04
N GLN A 78 -3.01 10.64 -16.69
CA GLN A 78 -2.90 9.36 -17.40
C GLN A 78 -3.10 8.16 -16.46
N ILE A 79 -2.53 8.19 -15.25
CA ILE A 79 -2.72 7.10 -14.27
C ILE A 79 -4.18 7.05 -13.81
N ILE A 80 -4.84 8.20 -13.61
CA ILE A 80 -6.26 8.25 -13.26
C ILE A 80 -7.12 7.64 -14.37
N ASP A 81 -6.79 7.91 -15.63
CA ASP A 81 -7.50 7.30 -16.78
C ASP A 81 -7.30 5.78 -16.82
N ILE A 82 -6.07 5.30 -16.57
CA ILE A 82 -5.81 3.86 -16.42
C ILE A 82 -6.66 3.29 -15.28
N ALA A 83 -6.67 3.95 -14.11
CA ALA A 83 -7.43 3.49 -12.95
C ALA A 83 -8.93 3.36 -13.22
N LYS A 84 -9.50 4.33 -13.94
CA LYS A 84 -10.91 4.28 -14.39
C LYS A 84 -11.15 3.11 -15.34
N PHE A 85 -10.24 2.91 -16.31
CA PHE A 85 -10.38 1.89 -17.34
C PHE A 85 -10.33 0.47 -16.78
N VAL A 86 -9.46 0.22 -15.78
CA VAL A 86 -9.34 -1.11 -15.14
C VAL A 86 -10.17 -1.27 -13.87
N TRP A 87 -11.04 -0.30 -13.54
CA TRP A 87 -11.99 -0.34 -12.42
C TRP A 87 -11.35 -0.38 -11.04
N VAL A 88 -10.26 0.37 -10.84
CA VAL A 88 -9.65 0.57 -9.53
C VAL A 88 -10.63 1.23 -8.57
N GLN A 89 -10.56 0.83 -7.30
CA GLN A 89 -11.42 1.38 -6.25
C GLN A 89 -10.69 2.39 -5.36
N VAL A 90 -9.39 2.19 -5.12
CA VAL A 90 -8.58 3.04 -4.24
C VAL A 90 -7.31 3.48 -4.93
N ILE A 91 -7.07 4.78 -4.96
CA ILE A 91 -5.79 5.34 -5.37
C ILE A 91 -5.10 5.93 -4.15
N THR A 92 -3.87 5.49 -3.91
CA THR A 92 -3.02 5.95 -2.82
C THR A 92 -1.87 6.78 -3.37
N PHE A 93 -1.73 8.02 -2.89
CA PHE A 93 -0.56 8.84 -3.18
C PHE A 93 0.45 8.77 -2.05
N SER A 94 1.74 8.73 -2.40
CA SER A 94 2.79 9.06 -1.45
C SER A 94 2.77 10.56 -1.16
N PRO A 95 3.06 10.99 0.09
CA PRO A 95 3.20 12.41 0.38
C PRO A 95 4.28 13.05 -0.49
N PRO A 96 4.13 14.34 -0.83
CA PRO A 96 5.15 15.06 -1.58
C PRO A 96 6.45 15.17 -0.81
N HIS A 97 7.57 14.91 -1.49
CA HIS A 97 8.89 15.20 -0.92
C HIS A 97 9.09 16.73 -0.83
N PHE A 98 9.81 17.18 0.20
CA PHE A 98 9.96 18.63 0.43
C PHE A 98 10.65 19.36 -0.72
N SER A 99 11.57 18.67 -1.41
CA SER A 99 12.32 19.22 -2.57
C SER A 99 11.53 19.25 -3.88
N ASP A 100 10.34 18.65 -3.90
CA ASP A 100 9.50 18.63 -5.09
C ASP A 100 8.87 20.01 -5.31
N LYS A 101 9.58 20.86 -6.05
CA LYS A 101 9.19 22.26 -6.31
C LYS A 101 7.84 22.40 -7.03
N ASN A 102 7.44 21.40 -7.80
CA ASN A 102 6.28 21.44 -8.69
C ASN A 102 4.99 20.90 -8.08
N ILE A 103 4.92 20.68 -6.77
CA ILE A 103 3.78 20.01 -6.12
C ILE A 103 2.78 21.00 -5.48
N THR A 104 2.86 22.28 -5.78
CA THR A 104 1.84 23.25 -5.32
C THR A 104 0.44 22.96 -5.86
N TRP A 105 0.35 22.28 -7.02
CA TRP A 105 -0.90 21.84 -7.63
C TRP A 105 -1.54 20.65 -6.91
N PHE A 106 -0.78 19.84 -6.21
CA PHE A 106 -1.18 18.52 -5.73
C PHE A 106 -2.44 18.53 -4.85
N ASN A 107 -2.50 19.41 -3.84
CA ASN A 107 -3.67 19.45 -2.96
C ASN A 107 -4.96 19.85 -3.70
N LYS A 108 -4.86 20.81 -4.64
CA LYS A 108 -6.00 21.20 -5.48
C LYS A 108 -6.42 20.09 -6.42
N TYR A 109 -5.43 19.39 -6.98
CA TYR A 109 -5.62 18.27 -7.88
C TYR A 109 -6.34 17.10 -7.21
N LEU A 110 -5.95 16.72 -6.00
CA LEU A 110 -6.60 15.66 -5.24
C LEU A 110 -8.09 15.93 -5.04
N LEU A 111 -8.44 17.16 -4.70
CA LEU A 111 -9.84 17.55 -4.52
C LEU A 111 -10.63 17.47 -5.83
N LYS A 112 -10.01 17.81 -6.96
CA LYS A 112 -10.59 17.65 -8.30
C LYS A 112 -10.85 16.16 -8.59
N VAL A 113 -9.84 15.31 -8.48
CA VAL A 113 -9.96 13.88 -8.76
C VAL A 113 -11.04 13.24 -7.89
N LYS A 114 -11.07 13.54 -6.60
CA LYS A 114 -12.07 13.01 -5.67
C LYS A 114 -13.50 13.41 -6.05
N ARG A 115 -13.70 14.63 -6.53
CA ARG A 115 -15.02 15.12 -6.94
C ARG A 115 -15.47 14.54 -8.28
N ASP A 116 -14.53 14.39 -9.22
CA ASP A 116 -14.80 14.05 -10.61
C ASP A 116 -14.78 12.53 -10.87
N THR A 117 -14.53 11.73 -9.84
CA THR A 117 -14.44 10.27 -9.98
C THR A 117 -15.13 9.54 -8.82
N HIS A 118 -15.47 8.27 -9.04
CA HIS A 118 -15.92 7.35 -7.98
C HIS A 118 -14.78 6.74 -7.17
N LEU A 119 -13.55 7.13 -7.46
CA LEU A 119 -12.35 6.60 -6.83
C LEU A 119 -12.21 7.11 -5.39
N SER A 120 -11.88 6.23 -4.48
CA SER A 120 -11.39 6.61 -3.17
C SER A 120 -9.95 7.11 -3.30
N VAL A 121 -9.73 8.38 -3.01
CA VAL A 121 -8.42 9.04 -3.13
C VAL A 121 -7.81 9.19 -1.75
N ALA A 122 -6.72 8.49 -1.51
CA ALA A 122 -6.03 8.43 -0.23
C ALA A 122 -4.58 8.93 -0.32
N ILE A 123 -4.05 9.42 0.79
CA ILE A 123 -2.62 9.62 1.01
C ILE A 123 -2.16 8.61 2.06
N GLN A 124 -0.98 7.98 1.83
CA GLN A 124 -0.36 7.12 2.83
C GLN A 124 0.49 7.94 3.81
N ASN A 125 0.56 7.47 5.06
CA ASN A 125 1.58 7.96 5.98
C ASN A 125 2.96 7.41 5.62
N VAL A 126 3.98 8.17 5.93
CA VAL A 126 5.39 7.79 5.82
C VAL A 126 6.09 8.06 7.14
N GLU A 127 7.18 7.35 7.37
CA GLU A 127 8.01 7.58 8.55
C GLU A 127 8.55 9.02 8.54
N SER A 128 8.45 9.70 9.68
CA SER A 128 9.00 11.05 9.85
C SER A 128 10.51 10.99 9.76
N LYS A 129 11.06 11.56 8.71
CA LYS A 129 12.50 11.72 8.50
C LYS A 129 12.81 13.19 8.35
N PHE A 130 13.95 13.57 8.87
CA PHE A 130 14.43 14.94 8.79
C PHE A 130 15.74 14.99 8.03
N ILE A 131 15.84 15.93 7.09
CA ILE A 131 17.06 16.27 6.38
C ILE A 131 17.79 17.31 7.25
N PHE A 132 19.06 17.07 7.51
CA PHE A 132 19.86 17.90 8.44
C PHE A 132 19.18 18.11 9.81
N PHE A 133 18.42 17.11 10.29
CA PHE A 133 17.72 17.11 11.60
C PHE A 133 16.66 18.19 11.78
N ILE A 134 16.40 19.04 10.79
CA ILE A 134 15.51 20.23 10.93
C ILE A 134 14.39 20.20 9.89
N ILE A 135 14.66 19.79 8.64
CA ILE A 135 13.70 19.89 7.54
C ILE A 135 13.01 18.56 7.38
N PRO A 136 11.66 18.47 7.50
CA PRO A 136 10.95 17.21 7.25
C PRO A 136 11.13 16.78 5.79
N GLU A 137 11.47 15.52 5.56
CA GLU A 137 11.68 14.95 4.22
C GLU A 137 10.40 14.98 3.36
N TYR A 138 9.24 14.87 4.00
CA TYR A 138 7.95 14.85 3.33
C TYR A 138 7.03 15.95 3.87
N LYS A 139 6.22 16.53 2.99
CA LYS A 139 5.16 17.49 3.33
C LYS A 139 3.85 16.75 3.55
N ASN A 140 3.07 17.20 4.53
CA ASN A 140 1.74 16.64 4.80
C ASN A 140 1.76 15.12 5.03
N ALA A 141 2.70 14.64 5.81
CA ALA A 141 2.96 13.22 6.00
C ALA A 141 2.44 12.64 7.31
N THR A 142 2.03 13.49 8.25
CA THR A 142 1.48 13.06 9.53
C THR A 142 0.07 12.50 9.37
N LEU A 143 -0.35 11.60 10.28
CA LEU A 143 -1.67 10.98 10.24
C LEU A 143 -2.81 12.01 10.22
N SER A 144 -2.67 13.10 10.98
CA SER A 144 -3.68 14.16 11.04
C SER A 144 -3.75 14.97 9.74
N GLU A 145 -2.60 15.27 9.13
CA GLU A 145 -2.53 16.01 7.87
C GLU A 145 -3.12 15.22 6.71
N ILE A 146 -2.73 13.94 6.54
CA ILE A 146 -3.26 13.10 5.46
C ILE A 146 -4.78 12.95 5.56
N LYS A 147 -5.31 12.76 6.78
CA LYS A 147 -6.75 12.68 7.02
C LYS A 147 -7.47 13.98 6.66
N ARG A 148 -6.88 15.13 7.01
CA ARG A 148 -7.44 16.45 6.72
C ARG A 148 -7.49 16.73 5.21
N ILE A 149 -6.48 16.29 4.45
CA ILE A 149 -6.35 16.59 3.02
C ILE A 149 -7.29 15.73 2.18
N THR A 150 -7.29 14.42 2.39
CA THR A 150 -8.01 13.50 1.50
C THR A 150 -9.27 12.93 2.13
N TRP A 151 -9.41 13.01 3.44
CA TRP A 151 -10.43 12.30 4.24
C TRP A 151 -10.25 10.78 4.20
N ASP A 152 -10.09 10.16 3.03
CA ASP A 152 -9.70 8.76 2.88
C ASP A 152 -8.19 8.63 3.06
N THR A 153 -7.75 7.56 3.71
CA THR A 153 -6.33 7.36 4.03
C THR A 153 -5.88 5.94 3.73
N THR A 154 -4.60 5.79 3.45
CA THR A 154 -3.93 4.49 3.45
C THR A 154 -2.99 4.41 4.64
N LEU A 155 -3.23 3.45 5.51
CA LEU A 155 -2.38 3.23 6.67
C LEU A 155 -1.21 2.33 6.29
N ASN A 156 -0.03 2.91 6.19
CA ASN A 156 1.21 2.18 6.00
C ASN A 156 1.82 1.85 7.36
N LEU A 157 1.78 0.58 7.77
CA LEU A 157 2.26 0.15 9.08
C LEU A 157 3.76 0.41 9.27
N LEU A 158 4.53 0.31 8.18
CA LEU A 158 5.98 0.58 8.19
C LEU A 158 6.31 2.07 8.33
N GLY A 159 5.36 2.95 7.98
CA GLY A 159 5.48 4.40 8.06
C GLY A 159 5.06 4.98 9.40
N ILE A 160 4.79 4.17 10.41
CA ILE A 160 4.51 4.66 11.76
C ILE A 160 5.81 4.98 12.48
N ASP A 161 5.90 6.20 12.96
CA ASP A 161 7.03 6.69 13.74
C ASP A 161 6.83 6.35 15.21
N SER A 162 7.51 5.32 15.68
CA SER A 162 7.46 4.90 17.08
C SER A 162 8.14 5.90 18.03
N SER A 163 9.02 6.77 17.54
CA SER A 163 9.67 7.79 18.36
C SER A 163 8.69 8.85 18.88
N SER A 164 7.59 9.06 18.17
CA SER A 164 6.50 9.97 18.57
C SER A 164 5.55 9.36 19.63
N GLY A 165 5.81 8.15 20.13
CA GLY A 165 4.88 7.41 21.00
C GLY A 165 3.63 6.89 20.30
N MET A 166 3.59 6.98 18.96
CA MET A 166 2.54 6.43 18.12
C MET A 166 2.87 4.97 17.79
N ASP A 167 1.93 4.09 18.02
CA ASP A 167 1.96 2.69 17.58
C ASP A 167 0.87 2.42 16.55
N ILE A 168 0.91 1.24 15.90
CA ILE A 168 -0.04 0.89 14.86
C ILE A 168 -1.49 0.81 15.35
N LEU A 169 -1.73 0.49 16.62
CA LEU A 169 -3.06 0.41 17.21
C LEU A 169 -3.63 1.80 17.49
N LYS A 170 -2.79 2.73 17.96
CA LYS A 170 -3.16 4.14 18.14
C LYS A 170 -3.41 4.81 16.79
N ALA A 171 -2.55 4.53 15.79
CA ALA A 171 -2.70 5.05 14.43
C ALA A 171 -4.03 4.61 13.81
N GLN A 172 -4.39 3.33 13.90
CA GLN A 172 -5.68 2.82 13.44
C GLN A 172 -6.85 3.49 14.14
N LYS A 173 -6.79 3.65 15.47
CA LYS A 173 -7.82 4.35 16.24
C LYS A 173 -7.96 5.82 15.80
N HIS A 174 -6.84 6.51 15.56
CA HIS A 174 -6.83 7.92 15.13
C HIS A 174 -7.47 8.10 13.75
N LEU A 175 -7.13 7.25 12.79
CA LEU A 175 -7.67 7.31 11.43
C LEU A 175 -9.11 6.78 11.35
N GLY A 176 -9.44 5.72 12.10
CA GLY A 176 -10.77 5.15 12.15
C GLY A 176 -11.29 4.72 10.76
N ASN A 177 -12.51 5.11 10.43
CA ASN A 177 -13.20 4.73 9.18
C ASN A 177 -12.62 5.40 7.92
N SER A 178 -11.66 6.33 8.06
CA SER A 178 -11.00 6.93 6.91
C SER A 178 -10.04 5.98 6.21
N VAL A 179 -9.62 4.89 6.87
CA VAL A 179 -8.68 3.92 6.30
C VAL A 179 -9.37 3.10 5.20
N LYS A 180 -8.87 3.20 3.96
CA LYS A 180 -9.37 2.46 2.79
C LYS A 180 -8.43 1.34 2.37
N ASN A 181 -7.15 1.47 2.69
CA ASN A 181 -6.15 0.44 2.44
C ASN A 181 -5.15 0.39 3.59
N VAL A 182 -4.65 -0.80 3.91
CA VAL A 182 -3.60 -1.03 4.90
C VAL A 182 -2.43 -1.70 4.21
N PHE A 183 -1.28 -1.04 4.17
CA PHE A 183 -0.03 -1.67 3.75
C PHE A 183 0.61 -2.35 4.94
N PHE A 184 0.77 -3.67 4.86
CA PHE A 184 1.32 -4.44 5.94
C PHE A 184 2.61 -5.16 5.54
N ALA A 185 3.53 -5.17 6.45
CA ALA A 185 4.72 -5.98 6.59
C ALA A 185 5.20 -5.84 8.03
N ASP A 186 6.19 -6.59 8.44
CA ASP A 186 6.78 -6.42 9.75
C ASP A 186 7.97 -5.45 9.74
N LYS A 187 8.23 -4.82 10.87
CA LYS A 187 9.35 -3.91 11.05
C LYS A 187 10.00 -4.16 12.40
N ARG A 188 11.33 -4.36 12.36
CA ARG A 188 12.16 -4.40 13.55
C ARG A 188 13.22 -3.32 13.43
N TRP A 189 13.16 -2.32 14.31
CA TRP A 189 14.02 -1.13 14.22
C TRP A 189 13.93 -0.47 12.84
N SER A 190 15.07 -0.37 12.14
CA SER A 190 15.13 0.18 10.77
C SER A 190 14.97 -0.87 9.67
N LYS A 191 14.88 -2.17 10.03
CA LYS A 191 14.78 -3.26 9.05
C LYS A 191 13.32 -3.68 8.84
N ILE A 192 12.94 -3.80 7.58
CA ILE A 192 11.64 -4.32 7.15
C ILE A 192 11.78 -5.81 6.97
N TRP A 193 10.80 -6.58 7.48
CA TRP A 193 10.72 -8.02 7.36
C TRP A 193 9.39 -8.43 6.72
N LEU A 194 9.35 -9.60 6.13
CA LEU A 194 8.12 -10.11 5.55
C LEU A 194 7.01 -10.24 6.59
N LEU A 195 7.27 -10.93 7.69
CA LEU A 195 6.36 -11.14 8.82
C LEU A 195 7.15 -11.52 10.09
N PRO A 196 6.50 -11.48 11.27
CA PRO A 196 7.16 -11.84 12.53
C PRO A 196 7.72 -13.26 12.50
N TRP A 197 8.97 -13.40 12.77
CA TRP A 197 9.62 -14.68 13.04
C TRP A 197 9.36 -15.08 14.49
N GLY A 198 8.21 -15.74 14.72
CA GLY A 198 7.88 -16.41 15.98
C GLY A 198 7.93 -15.56 17.25
N ALA A 199 6.90 -15.59 18.03
CA ALA A 199 6.70 -14.85 19.29
C ALA A 199 7.67 -15.19 20.43
N GLY A 200 8.78 -15.90 20.17
CA GLY A 200 9.67 -16.44 21.21
C GLY A 200 10.94 -15.65 21.52
N TRP A 201 11.29 -14.62 20.77
CA TRP A 201 12.62 -14.02 20.87
C TRP A 201 12.70 -12.66 21.56
N GLY A 202 11.64 -12.24 22.24
CA GLY A 202 11.67 -11.03 23.09
C GLY A 202 12.00 -9.71 22.37
N ILE A 203 11.84 -9.67 21.03
CA ILE A 203 12.30 -8.59 20.21
C ILE A 203 11.09 -7.84 19.65
N SER A 204 11.13 -6.52 19.74
CA SER A 204 10.08 -5.59 19.33
C SER A 204 9.72 -5.72 17.83
N TYR A 205 8.73 -6.55 17.52
CA TYR A 205 8.03 -6.60 16.24
C TYR A 205 6.77 -5.74 16.30
N LEU A 206 6.24 -5.37 15.14
CA LEU A 206 4.92 -4.75 15.12
C LEU A 206 3.86 -5.72 15.68
N PRO A 207 2.93 -5.28 16.53
CA PRO A 207 1.88 -6.14 17.06
C PRO A 207 0.79 -6.43 16.01
N LEU A 208 1.19 -7.09 14.90
CA LEU A 208 0.33 -7.32 13.72
C LEU A 208 -0.91 -8.17 14.06
N GLU A 209 -0.77 -9.16 14.93
CA GLU A 209 -1.90 -10.01 15.36
C GLU A 209 -2.96 -9.16 16.05
N SER A 210 -2.56 -8.40 17.08
CA SER A 210 -3.47 -7.49 17.80
C SER A 210 -4.07 -6.42 16.88
N PHE A 211 -3.28 -5.96 15.90
CA PHE A 211 -3.75 -5.01 14.90
C PHE A 211 -4.84 -5.61 14.02
N PHE A 212 -4.63 -6.80 13.48
CA PHE A 212 -5.63 -7.48 12.66
C PHE A 212 -6.91 -7.80 13.44
N MET A 213 -6.80 -8.29 14.69
CA MET A 213 -7.94 -8.53 15.56
C MET A 213 -8.75 -7.24 15.75
N LYS A 214 -8.09 -6.13 16.09
CA LYS A 214 -8.74 -4.85 16.33
C LYS A 214 -9.34 -4.25 15.05
N LEU A 215 -8.66 -4.42 13.92
CA LEU A 215 -9.15 -3.98 12.61
C LEU A 215 -10.45 -4.70 12.25
N LYS A 216 -10.49 -6.03 12.47
CA LYS A 216 -11.69 -6.85 12.24
C LYS A 216 -12.83 -6.51 13.21
N ALA A 217 -12.53 -6.38 14.50
CA ALA A 217 -13.51 -6.00 15.51
C ALA A 217 -14.11 -4.60 15.25
N GLY A 218 -13.35 -3.70 14.63
CA GLY A 218 -13.80 -2.40 14.17
C GLY A 218 -14.64 -2.40 12.89
N GLY A 219 -14.95 -3.56 12.32
CA GLY A 219 -15.77 -3.66 11.10
C GLY A 219 -15.08 -3.14 9.83
N TYR A 220 -13.75 -3.19 9.78
CA TYR A 220 -13.00 -2.74 8.60
C TYR A 220 -13.42 -3.49 7.34
N ASN A 221 -13.65 -2.75 6.27
CA ASN A 221 -14.14 -3.26 4.98
C ASN A 221 -13.30 -2.80 3.77
N GLY A 222 -12.11 -2.23 4.02
CA GLY A 222 -11.17 -1.82 2.96
C GLY A 222 -10.24 -2.95 2.52
N PHE A 223 -9.12 -2.58 1.93
CA PHE A 223 -8.11 -3.50 1.44
C PHE A 223 -6.98 -3.72 2.45
N ILE A 224 -6.41 -4.93 2.46
CA ILE A 224 -5.16 -5.24 3.14
C ILE A 224 -4.16 -5.65 2.06
N THR A 225 -3.07 -4.90 1.94
CA THR A 225 -2.09 -5.05 0.86
C THR A 225 -0.74 -5.46 1.42
N LEU A 226 -0.22 -6.60 0.98
CA LEU A 226 1.17 -6.97 1.26
C LEU A 226 2.11 -6.04 0.48
N LYS A 227 2.95 -5.30 1.21
CA LYS A 227 3.92 -4.37 0.64
C LYS A 227 5.24 -4.46 1.38
N VAL A 228 6.18 -5.20 0.80
CA VAL A 228 7.49 -5.49 1.38
C VAL A 228 8.61 -5.12 0.38
N ARG A 229 9.85 -5.15 0.82
CA ARG A 229 10.99 -5.03 -0.10
C ARG A 229 11.12 -6.29 -0.95
N PRO A 230 11.54 -6.19 -2.22
CA PRO A 230 11.76 -7.35 -3.09
C PRO A 230 12.71 -8.39 -2.49
N SER A 231 13.73 -7.94 -1.75
CA SER A 231 14.67 -8.83 -1.05
C SER A 231 14.00 -9.74 -0.02
N GLU A 232 12.94 -9.28 0.64
CA GLU A 232 12.21 -10.05 1.65
C GLU A 232 11.39 -11.19 1.02
N LEU A 233 11.00 -11.03 -0.23
CA LEU A 233 10.35 -12.07 -1.02
C LEU A 233 11.35 -12.97 -1.76
N TRP A 234 12.65 -12.67 -1.70
CA TRP A 234 13.69 -13.37 -2.46
C TRP A 234 13.48 -13.25 -3.98
N VAL A 235 13.14 -12.05 -4.44
CA VAL A 235 13.02 -11.75 -5.88
C VAL A 235 14.30 -12.19 -6.61
N GLY A 236 14.13 -12.96 -7.69
CA GLY A 236 15.22 -13.69 -8.38
C GLY A 236 15.14 -15.21 -8.17
N ASN A 237 14.39 -15.68 -7.14
CA ASN A 237 14.11 -17.11 -6.94
C ASN A 237 12.60 -17.33 -6.85
N GLU A 238 11.99 -17.82 -7.92
CA GLU A 238 10.54 -17.94 -8.06
C GLU A 238 9.88 -18.86 -7.05
N GLU A 239 10.53 -19.98 -6.73
CA GLU A 239 10.00 -20.92 -5.75
C GLU A 239 9.90 -20.27 -4.37
N ARG A 240 10.97 -19.56 -3.96
CA ARG A 240 10.97 -18.82 -2.69
C ARG A 240 9.98 -17.67 -2.69
N VAL A 241 9.83 -16.97 -3.81
CA VAL A 241 8.79 -15.93 -3.95
C VAL A 241 7.42 -16.52 -3.67
N LEU A 242 7.06 -17.66 -4.29
CA LEU A 242 5.76 -18.29 -4.08
C LEU A 242 5.59 -18.76 -2.63
N GLN A 243 6.58 -19.42 -2.05
CA GLN A 243 6.54 -19.86 -0.63
C GLN A 243 6.32 -18.65 0.31
N ASN A 244 7.03 -17.55 0.09
CA ASN A 244 6.90 -16.35 0.92
C ASN A 244 5.55 -15.65 0.73
N LEU A 245 5.01 -15.61 -0.49
CA LEU A 245 3.67 -15.07 -0.74
C LEU A 245 2.58 -15.93 -0.08
N GLU A 246 2.69 -17.25 -0.15
CA GLU A 246 1.78 -18.18 0.52
C GLU A 246 1.88 -18.05 2.05
N PHE A 247 3.08 -17.92 2.58
CA PHE A 247 3.31 -17.68 4.01
C PHE A 247 2.62 -16.41 4.49
N ALA A 248 2.80 -15.28 3.78
CA ALA A 248 2.16 -14.02 4.11
C ALA A 248 0.62 -14.10 4.05
N LYS A 249 0.10 -14.81 3.05
CA LYS A 249 -1.34 -15.05 2.92
C LYS A 249 -1.88 -15.91 4.06
N ASN A 250 -1.19 -16.99 4.41
CA ASN A 250 -1.60 -17.88 5.49
C ASN A 250 -1.59 -17.16 6.85
N TYR A 251 -0.63 -16.26 7.06
CA TYR A 251 -0.60 -15.38 8.22
C TYR A 251 -1.86 -14.48 8.27
N TYR A 252 -2.21 -13.85 7.16
CA TYR A 252 -3.44 -13.05 7.05
C TYR A 252 -4.70 -13.89 7.31
N ILE A 253 -4.79 -15.08 6.72
CA ILE A 253 -5.94 -15.99 6.94
C ILE A 253 -6.05 -16.35 8.41
N LYS A 254 -4.95 -16.73 9.06
CA LYS A 254 -4.91 -17.14 10.46
C LYS A 254 -5.32 -16.00 11.40
N HIS A 255 -4.75 -14.83 11.24
CA HIS A 255 -4.89 -13.74 12.23
C HIS A 255 -5.99 -12.72 11.90
N TYR A 256 -6.48 -12.69 10.66
CA TYR A 256 -7.58 -11.83 10.25
C TYR A 256 -8.86 -12.61 9.93
N LEU A 257 -8.83 -13.57 8.99
CA LEU A 257 -10.05 -14.22 8.54
C LEU A 257 -10.59 -15.22 9.57
N SER A 258 -9.74 -16.08 10.14
CA SER A 258 -10.14 -17.16 11.06
C SER A 258 -10.40 -16.67 12.49
N PHE A 259 -10.06 -15.43 12.82
CA PHE A 259 -10.38 -14.86 14.11
C PHE A 259 -11.91 -14.72 14.26
N LYS A 260 -12.50 -15.38 15.27
CA LYS A 260 -13.93 -15.34 15.57
C LYS A 260 -14.28 -14.18 16.50
#